data_0b7f4ad60bddb947db8da3f3a7e3f17e
#
_entry.id   0b7f4ad60bddb947db8da3f3a7e3f17e
#
_cell.length_a   1.000
_cell.length_b   1.000
_cell.length_c   1.000
_cell.angle_alpha   90.00
_cell.angle_beta   90.00
_cell.angle_gamma   90.00
#
_symmetry.space_group_name_H-M   'P 1'
#
loop_
_entity.id
_entity.type
_entity.pdbx_description
1 polymer ?
#
loop_
_entity_poly.entity_id
_entity_poly.type
_entity_poly.pdbx_seq_one_letter_code
_entity_poly.pdbx_strand_id
1 'polypeptide(L)'
;MSAISIVENEYITLQYLPDKKIIAHVVHKPIGDKPLQDALNAGTEALKKYGACKWLSDDRKNGPLSPEQLQWAFNDWNPRTIKAGWKFWANVVPEDLAAAGTLAPVMDALFEMGLRMMVFTDVEKATQWLDSLEG
;
A
#
# COMPACT_ATOMS: atom_id res chain seq x y z
N MET A 1 -18.08 11.08 -4.50
CA MET A 1 -18.09 11.01 -3.04
C MET A 1 -16.71 11.36 -2.48
N SER A 2 -16.73 11.94 -1.32
CA SER A 2 -15.48 12.32 -0.66
C SER A 2 -14.73 11.11 -0.11
N ALA A 3 -13.41 11.24 0.00
CA ALA A 3 -12.60 10.23 0.66
C ALA A 3 -13.02 10.07 2.12
N ILE A 4 -12.95 8.85 2.62
CA ILE A 4 -13.26 8.53 4.01
C ILE A 4 -11.94 8.39 4.77
N SER A 5 -11.71 9.25 5.77
CA SER A 5 -10.49 9.20 6.58
C SER A 5 -10.53 7.98 7.50
N ILE A 6 -9.44 7.21 7.51
CA ILE A 6 -9.28 6.04 8.37
C ILE A 6 -8.23 6.31 9.43
N VAL A 7 -7.07 6.82 9.01
CA VAL A 7 -5.99 7.25 9.91
C VAL A 7 -5.46 8.59 9.41
N GLU A 8 -5.24 9.53 10.33
CA GLU A 8 -4.64 10.82 9.98
C GLU A 8 -3.79 11.28 11.15
N ASN A 9 -2.47 11.34 10.94
CA ASN A 9 -1.53 11.83 11.93
C ASN A 9 -0.32 12.45 11.23
N GLU A 10 0.69 12.84 11.99
CA GLU A 10 1.87 13.51 11.42
C GLU A 10 2.69 12.61 10.50
N TYR A 11 2.56 11.29 10.62
CA TYR A 11 3.35 10.33 9.84
C TYR A 11 2.65 9.86 8.59
N ILE A 12 1.34 9.63 8.66
CA ILE A 12 0.61 8.96 7.58
C ILE A 12 -0.84 9.43 7.54
N THR A 13 -1.36 9.52 6.32
CA THR A 13 -2.80 9.67 6.06
C THR A 13 -3.25 8.42 5.31
N LEU A 14 -4.27 7.75 5.81
CA LEU A 14 -4.86 6.57 5.21
C LEU A 14 -6.34 6.81 5.00
N GLN A 15 -6.82 6.58 3.77
CA GLN A 15 -8.19 6.88 3.36
C GLN A 15 -8.77 5.75 2.52
N TYR A 16 -10.09 5.67 2.50
CA TYR A 16 -10.81 4.88 1.50
C TYR A 16 -11.41 5.82 0.46
N LEU A 17 -11.22 5.52 -0.82
CA LEU A 17 -11.75 6.28 -1.94
C LEU A 17 -12.95 5.53 -2.52
N PRO A 18 -14.21 5.91 -2.12
CA PRO A 18 -15.39 5.12 -2.49
C PRO A 18 -15.65 5.03 -3.99
N ASP A 19 -15.37 6.11 -4.73
CA ASP A 19 -15.65 6.15 -6.16
C ASP A 19 -14.79 5.16 -6.95
N LYS A 20 -13.59 4.88 -6.46
CA LYS A 20 -12.62 3.99 -7.11
C LYS A 20 -12.42 2.68 -6.37
N LYS A 21 -12.96 2.59 -5.17
CA LYS A 21 -12.82 1.43 -4.26
C LYS A 21 -11.37 1.11 -3.95
N ILE A 22 -10.60 2.15 -3.63
CA ILE A 22 -9.17 2.06 -3.36
C ILE A 22 -8.91 2.45 -1.90
N ILE A 23 -8.12 1.63 -1.19
CA ILE A 23 -7.49 2.04 0.06
C ILE A 23 -6.21 2.78 -0.33
N ALA A 24 -6.05 4.02 0.13
CA ALA A 24 -4.91 4.86 -0.24
C ALA A 24 -4.20 5.39 0.99
N HIS A 25 -2.87 5.32 1.01
CA HIS A 25 -2.11 5.97 2.06
C HIS A 25 -0.99 6.84 1.49
N VAL A 26 -0.66 7.90 2.25
CA VAL A 26 0.47 8.78 1.97
C VAL A 26 1.30 8.85 3.25
N VAL A 27 2.57 8.51 3.16
CA VAL A 27 3.51 8.70 4.26
C VAL A 27 4.11 10.09 4.15
N HIS A 28 4.02 10.87 5.22
CA HIS A 28 4.46 12.26 5.23
C HIS A 28 5.92 12.42 5.65
N LYS A 29 6.43 11.49 6.45
CA LYS A 29 7.81 11.45 6.93
C LYS A 29 8.14 10.04 7.41
N PRO A 30 9.43 9.71 7.65
CA PRO A 30 9.78 8.36 8.09
C PRO A 30 8.96 7.94 9.30
N ILE A 31 8.40 6.72 9.23
CA ILE A 31 7.42 6.22 10.19
C ILE A 31 8.01 5.07 11.00
N GLY A 32 7.80 5.09 12.32
CA GLY A 32 8.25 4.03 13.21
C GLY A 32 7.37 2.78 13.17
N ASP A 33 7.80 1.75 13.89
CA ASP A 33 7.15 0.42 13.82
C ASP A 33 5.69 0.47 14.25
N LYS A 34 5.41 1.02 15.44
CA LYS A 34 4.05 1.00 15.97
C LYS A 34 3.08 1.85 15.13
N PRO A 35 3.40 3.11 14.78
CA PRO A 35 2.51 3.89 13.90
C PRO A 35 2.28 3.22 12.56
N LEU A 36 3.30 2.58 11.99
CA LEU A 36 3.16 1.87 10.72
C LEU A 36 2.22 0.68 10.87
N GLN A 37 2.44 -0.16 11.87
CA GLN A 37 1.62 -1.34 12.09
C GLN A 37 0.17 -0.97 12.39
N ASP A 38 -0.04 0.03 13.23
CA ASP A 38 -1.40 0.50 13.56
C ASP A 38 -2.14 0.99 12.31
N ALA A 39 -1.45 1.78 11.47
CA ALA A 39 -2.07 2.32 10.25
C ALA A 39 -2.38 1.21 9.25
N LEU A 40 -1.42 0.31 8.99
CA LEU A 40 -1.61 -0.77 8.02
C LEU A 40 -2.69 -1.75 8.49
N ASN A 41 -2.74 -2.04 9.78
CA ASN A 41 -3.81 -2.88 10.33
C ASN A 41 -5.19 -2.23 10.20
N ALA A 42 -5.27 -0.92 10.44
CA ALA A 42 -6.52 -0.18 10.24
C ALA A 42 -6.96 -0.23 8.77
N GLY A 43 -6.00 -0.15 7.85
CA GLY A 43 -6.27 -0.27 6.42
C GLY A 43 -6.78 -1.65 6.04
N THR A 44 -6.24 -2.71 6.65
CA THR A 44 -6.71 -4.08 6.43
C THR A 44 -8.17 -4.21 6.86
N GLU A 45 -8.53 -3.66 8.02
CA GLU A 45 -9.91 -3.69 8.49
C GLU A 45 -10.85 -2.90 7.58
N ALA A 46 -10.39 -1.76 7.07
CA ALA A 46 -11.17 -0.97 6.11
C ALA A 46 -11.35 -1.73 4.78
N LEU A 47 -10.31 -2.41 4.31
CA LEU A 47 -10.38 -3.22 3.09
C LEU A 47 -11.46 -4.29 3.22
N LYS A 48 -11.51 -4.97 4.37
CA LYS A 48 -12.57 -5.96 4.66
C LYS A 48 -13.94 -5.30 4.70
N LYS A 49 -14.05 -4.20 5.45
CA LYS A 49 -15.32 -3.50 5.67
C LYS A 49 -15.98 -3.05 4.38
N TYR A 50 -15.17 -2.51 3.46
CA TYR A 50 -15.68 -1.96 2.21
C TYR A 50 -15.61 -2.94 1.04
N GLY A 51 -15.09 -4.14 1.25
CA GLY A 51 -14.94 -5.12 0.18
C GLY A 51 -13.99 -4.67 -0.91
N ALA A 52 -12.96 -3.92 -0.55
CA ALA A 52 -11.96 -3.42 -1.49
C ALA A 52 -10.90 -4.47 -1.77
N CYS A 53 -10.23 -4.35 -2.92
CA CYS A 53 -9.11 -5.24 -3.27
C CYS A 53 -7.89 -4.48 -3.79
N LYS A 54 -7.94 -3.14 -3.78
CA LYS A 54 -6.91 -2.28 -4.35
C LYS A 54 -6.31 -1.39 -3.26
N TRP A 55 -4.98 -1.23 -3.30
CA TRP A 55 -4.27 -0.38 -2.34
C TRP A 55 -3.26 0.48 -3.07
N LEU A 56 -3.30 1.79 -2.80
CA LEU A 56 -2.37 2.78 -3.34
C LEU A 56 -1.48 3.28 -2.21
N SER A 57 -0.18 3.05 -2.32
CA SER A 57 0.79 3.47 -1.31
C SER A 57 1.70 4.55 -1.88
N ASP A 58 1.66 5.75 -1.33
CA ASP A 58 2.62 6.79 -1.65
C ASP A 58 3.69 6.83 -0.55
N ASP A 59 4.80 6.15 -0.82
CA ASP A 59 5.90 5.97 0.14
C ASP A 59 7.10 6.84 -0.19
N ARG A 60 6.94 7.85 -1.06
CA ARG A 60 8.07 8.67 -1.53
C ARG A 60 8.81 9.39 -0.40
N LYS A 61 8.14 9.70 0.70
CA LYS A 61 8.72 10.43 1.83
C LYS A 61 9.09 9.53 3.00
N ASN A 62 8.88 8.22 2.90
CA ASN A 62 9.13 7.32 4.01
C ASN A 62 10.61 6.97 4.17
N GLY A 63 11.34 6.83 3.08
CA GLY A 63 12.65 6.22 3.10
C GLY A 63 12.55 4.69 3.19
N PRO A 64 13.69 3.98 3.25
CA PRO A 64 13.66 2.52 3.31
C PRO A 64 13.11 2.02 4.64
N LEU A 65 12.36 0.92 4.58
CA LEU A 65 11.87 0.24 5.79
C LEU A 65 13.04 -0.47 6.48
N SER A 66 12.96 -0.56 7.81
CA SER A 66 13.93 -1.35 8.58
C SER A 66 13.76 -2.84 8.27
N PRO A 67 14.79 -3.68 8.54
CA PRO A 67 14.64 -5.13 8.38
C PRO A 67 13.47 -5.69 9.18
N GLU A 68 13.22 -5.18 10.38
CA GLU A 68 12.12 -5.63 11.23
C GLU A 68 10.76 -5.26 10.62
N GLN A 69 10.65 -4.05 10.06
CA GLN A 69 9.42 -3.61 9.39
C GLN A 69 9.15 -4.45 8.15
N LEU A 70 10.17 -4.72 7.35
CA LEU A 70 10.04 -5.58 6.17
C LEU A 70 9.63 -6.99 6.54
N GLN A 71 10.23 -7.55 7.59
CA GLN A 71 9.93 -8.90 8.04
C GLN A 71 8.49 -9.01 8.53
N TRP A 72 8.04 -8.04 9.32
CA TRP A 72 6.65 -8.01 9.80
C TRP A 72 5.68 -7.91 8.63
N ALA A 73 5.94 -6.98 7.69
CA ALA A 73 5.05 -6.78 6.56
C ALA A 73 4.98 -8.04 5.69
N PHE A 74 6.11 -8.64 5.37
CA PHE A 74 6.17 -9.77 4.45
C PHE A 74 5.65 -11.06 5.07
N ASN A 75 5.95 -11.29 6.35
CA ASN A 75 5.61 -12.56 7.03
C ASN A 75 4.24 -12.55 7.70
N ASP A 76 3.73 -11.38 8.05
CA ASP A 76 2.46 -11.27 8.80
C ASP A 76 1.41 -10.43 8.05
N TRP A 77 1.71 -9.16 7.80
CA TRP A 77 0.71 -8.23 7.28
C TRP A 77 0.28 -8.55 5.85
N ASN A 78 1.22 -8.78 4.94
CA ASN A 78 0.91 -9.09 3.54
C ASN A 78 0.04 -10.35 3.41
N PRO A 79 0.44 -11.50 3.99
CA PRO A 79 -0.39 -12.70 3.88
C PRO A 79 -1.79 -12.52 4.45
N ARG A 80 -1.88 -11.87 5.59
CA ARG A 80 -3.15 -11.64 6.29
C ARG A 80 -4.07 -10.72 5.48
N THR A 81 -3.52 -9.68 4.88
CA THR A 81 -4.29 -8.72 4.08
C THR A 81 -4.68 -9.31 2.72
N ILE A 82 -3.80 -10.09 2.11
CA ILE A 82 -4.13 -10.82 0.87
C ILE A 82 -5.29 -11.77 1.13
N LYS A 83 -5.27 -12.49 2.24
CA LYS A 83 -6.36 -13.38 2.62
C LYS A 83 -7.66 -12.62 2.84
N ALA A 84 -7.59 -11.36 3.24
CA ALA A 84 -8.75 -10.49 3.43
C ALA A 84 -9.34 -9.97 2.12
N GLY A 85 -8.66 -10.16 0.99
CA GLY A 85 -9.17 -9.78 -0.32
C GLY A 85 -8.28 -8.85 -1.14
N TRP A 86 -7.09 -8.53 -0.66
CA TRP A 86 -6.17 -7.64 -1.36
C TRP A 86 -5.59 -8.32 -2.60
N LYS A 87 -5.75 -7.71 -3.76
CA LYS A 87 -5.32 -8.30 -5.04
C LYS A 87 -4.37 -7.40 -5.84
N PHE A 88 -4.46 -6.08 -5.69
CA PHE A 88 -3.71 -5.14 -6.50
C PHE A 88 -3.08 -4.06 -5.63
N TRP A 89 -1.79 -3.85 -5.83
CA TRP A 89 -1.02 -2.88 -5.08
C TRP A 89 -0.22 -1.98 -6.01
N ALA A 90 -0.51 -0.67 -6.00
CA ALA A 90 0.29 0.33 -6.67
C ALA A 90 1.18 1.02 -5.63
N ASN A 91 2.49 0.88 -5.77
CA ASN A 91 3.45 1.45 -4.84
C ASN A 91 4.20 2.61 -5.50
N VAL A 92 4.00 3.82 -5.00
CA VAL A 92 4.66 5.03 -5.51
C VAL A 92 5.90 5.29 -4.68
N VAL A 93 7.06 5.28 -5.34
CA VAL A 93 8.38 5.38 -4.70
C VAL A 93 9.21 6.46 -5.39
N PRO A 94 10.33 6.91 -4.77
CA PRO A 94 11.25 7.83 -5.45
C PRO A 94 11.84 7.21 -6.72
N GLU A 95 12.19 8.07 -7.69
CA GLU A 95 12.70 7.62 -9.00
C GLU A 95 13.93 6.75 -8.89
N ASP A 96 14.85 7.08 -8.00
CA ASP A 96 16.08 6.31 -7.81
C ASP A 96 15.80 4.89 -7.33
N LEU A 97 14.84 4.72 -6.43
CA LEU A 97 14.44 3.40 -5.94
C LEU A 97 13.76 2.59 -7.04
N ALA A 98 12.88 3.22 -7.82
CA ALA A 98 12.22 2.55 -8.94
C ALA A 98 13.25 2.10 -9.99
N ALA A 99 14.20 2.97 -10.33
CA ALA A 99 15.22 2.68 -11.34
C ALA A 99 16.20 1.59 -10.90
N ALA A 100 16.42 1.43 -9.59
CA ALA A 100 17.37 0.43 -9.09
C ALA A 100 16.89 -1.00 -9.29
N GLY A 101 15.59 -1.22 -9.50
CA GLY A 101 15.05 -2.56 -9.72
C GLY A 101 15.07 -3.47 -8.50
N THR A 102 15.34 -2.92 -7.31
CA THR A 102 15.45 -3.72 -6.08
C THR A 102 14.11 -4.28 -5.61
N LEU A 103 13.00 -3.76 -6.12
CA LEU A 103 11.67 -4.23 -5.75
C LEU A 103 11.19 -5.42 -6.59
N ALA A 104 11.88 -5.75 -7.69
CA ALA A 104 11.46 -6.86 -8.55
C ALA A 104 11.33 -8.20 -7.82
N PRO A 105 12.28 -8.62 -6.97
CA PRO A 105 12.10 -9.88 -6.23
C PRO A 105 10.90 -9.85 -5.28
N VAL A 106 10.60 -8.69 -4.70
CA VAL A 106 9.41 -8.52 -3.84
C VAL A 106 8.14 -8.70 -4.67
N MET A 107 8.09 -8.09 -5.85
CA MET A 107 6.95 -8.21 -6.77
C MET A 107 6.71 -9.66 -7.17
N ASP A 108 7.77 -10.39 -7.48
CA ASP A 108 7.67 -11.80 -7.86
C ASP A 108 7.14 -12.66 -6.71
N ALA A 109 7.66 -12.44 -5.50
CA ALA A 109 7.22 -13.19 -4.32
C ALA A 109 5.76 -12.91 -4.00
N LEU A 110 5.32 -11.67 -4.09
CA LEU A 110 3.93 -11.30 -3.82
C LEU A 110 3.00 -11.84 -4.90
N PHE A 111 3.46 -11.90 -6.16
CA PHE A 111 2.67 -12.45 -7.25
C PHE A 111 2.32 -13.93 -6.97
N GLU A 112 3.27 -14.69 -6.46
CA GLU A 112 3.03 -16.07 -6.08
C GLU A 112 2.03 -16.22 -4.94
N MET A 113 1.91 -15.18 -4.12
CA MET A 113 0.93 -15.14 -3.03
C MET A 113 -0.46 -14.65 -3.49
N GLY A 114 -0.59 -14.25 -4.75
CA GLY A 114 -1.85 -13.77 -5.31
C GLY A 114 -2.00 -12.26 -5.35
N LEU A 115 -0.92 -11.50 -5.09
CA LEU A 115 -0.95 -10.04 -5.09
C LEU A 115 -0.15 -9.48 -6.26
N ARG A 116 -0.80 -8.72 -7.12
CA ARG A 116 -0.13 -8.02 -8.22
C ARG A 116 0.32 -6.64 -7.76
N MET A 117 1.64 -6.47 -7.67
CA MET A 117 2.25 -5.20 -7.30
C MET A 117 2.85 -4.54 -8.53
N MET A 118 2.63 -3.22 -8.66
CA MET A 118 3.30 -2.41 -9.67
C MET A 118 3.96 -1.22 -8.99
N VAL A 119 5.14 -0.84 -9.48
CA VAL A 119 5.91 0.29 -8.94
C VAL A 119 5.73 1.49 -9.84
N PHE A 120 5.47 2.64 -9.24
CA PHE A 120 5.28 3.92 -9.93
C PHE A 120 6.10 5.00 -9.26
N THR A 121 6.33 6.09 -9.97
CA THR A 121 6.94 7.31 -9.43
C THR A 121 5.96 8.48 -9.39
N ASP A 122 4.74 8.25 -9.87
CA ASP A 122 3.69 9.27 -10.06
C ASP A 122 2.37 8.71 -9.55
N VAL A 123 1.74 9.44 -8.62
CA VAL A 123 0.48 9.02 -8.02
C VAL A 123 -0.65 8.94 -9.05
N GLU A 124 -0.67 9.87 -10.00
CA GLU A 124 -1.74 9.88 -11.02
C GLU A 124 -1.70 8.63 -11.88
N LYS A 125 -0.51 8.23 -12.34
CA LYS A 125 -0.36 7.01 -13.14
C LYS A 125 -0.69 5.77 -12.33
N ALA A 126 -0.29 5.73 -11.06
CA ALA A 126 -0.61 4.62 -10.17
C ALA A 126 -2.12 4.48 -10.00
N THR A 127 -2.81 5.60 -9.79
CA THR A 127 -4.26 5.62 -9.64
C THR A 127 -4.97 5.16 -10.92
N GLN A 128 -4.49 5.63 -12.08
CA GLN A 128 -5.05 5.21 -13.36
C GLN A 128 -4.92 3.71 -13.58
N TRP A 129 -3.76 3.13 -13.21
CA TRP A 129 -3.57 1.70 -13.33
C TRP A 129 -4.56 0.92 -12.47
N LEU A 130 -4.69 1.30 -11.20
CA LEU A 130 -5.65 0.65 -10.29
C LEU A 130 -7.08 0.79 -10.80
N ASP A 131 -7.44 1.98 -11.28
CA ASP A 131 -8.79 2.25 -11.77
C ASP A 131 -9.13 1.44 -13.03
N SER A 132 -8.13 1.06 -13.82
CA SER A 132 -8.31 0.25 -15.01
C SER A 132 -8.55 -1.24 -14.73
N LEU A 133 -8.33 -1.67 -13.49
CA LEU A 133 -8.44 -3.08 -13.11
C LEU A 133 -9.82 -3.38 -12.57
N GLU A 134 -10.31 -4.59 -12.86
CA GLU A 134 -11.55 -5.07 -12.29
C GLU A 134 -11.27 -5.70 -10.92
N GLY A 135 -12.12 -5.40 -9.98
CA GLY A 135 -11.92 -5.95 -8.65
C GLY A 135 -13.10 -5.83 -7.75
#